data_5f9939f9d13e7009fa770b9b12e2dc91
#
_entry.id   5f9939f9d13e7009fa770b9b12e2dc91
#
_cell.length_a   1.000
_cell.length_b   1.000
_cell.length_c   1.000
_cell.angle_alpha   90.00
_cell.angle_beta   90.00
_cell.angle_gamma   90.00
#
_symmetry.space_group_name_H-M   'P 1'
#
loop_
_entity.id
_entity.type
_entity.pdbx_description
1 polymer ?
#
loop_
_entity_poly.entity_id
_entity_poly.type
_entity_poly.pdbx_seq_one_letter_code
_entity_poly.pdbx_strand_id
1 'polypeptide(L)'
;MSGWGVLMCPYFETEGETPEDGLMAFYDSPRYSTGYNALFDRIGILAESHMLKPFPDRVNATFQLMLATLAAMNEHPDALQKVRMEAKRRTAAMDAIGMNWVLDTAHVEQLPWKGWATEHRPSAVSGLPRLYYDHARPTDTTVPWKGRYRPSITKRKPSAYLIPRAWSTIGTALEHQGVTVERLTAGQRFNAEEDSIASFTTVQQPYEGHYLHRGIHCATRSREYVAQDGDLLVRTGQVADRLIMEALEPEGEDSYFAWGFFDSVLQQKEWFSDYAFEDIAAELLRKDPRLKAALEAERARDPEFAKDAWAQLYFVFQRSPWFEPGFRKYPVLRVVR
;
A
#
# COMPACT_ATOMS: atom_id res chain seq x y z
N MET A 1 -10.73 -29.26 12.56
CA MET A 1 -11.83 -29.34 11.57
C MET A 1 -11.93 -30.68 10.87
N SER A 2 -10.81 -31.31 10.47
CA SER A 2 -10.88 -32.66 9.84
C SER A 2 -11.60 -33.70 10.70
N GLY A 3 -11.43 -33.69 12.03
CA GLY A 3 -12.19 -34.51 12.96
C GLY A 3 -13.70 -34.28 12.99
N TRP A 4 -14.18 -33.16 12.40
CA TRP A 4 -15.59 -32.81 12.30
C TRP A 4 -16.13 -32.98 10.86
N GLY A 5 -15.37 -33.69 10.00
CA GLY A 5 -15.78 -33.98 8.62
C GLY A 5 -15.70 -32.82 7.64
N VAL A 6 -15.09 -31.70 8.03
CA VAL A 6 -14.90 -30.54 7.16
C VAL A 6 -13.44 -30.43 6.75
N LEU A 7 -13.17 -30.61 5.46
CA LEU A 7 -11.85 -30.37 4.87
C LEU A 7 -11.70 -28.87 4.60
N MET A 8 -10.51 -28.37 4.85
CA MET A 8 -10.14 -26.97 4.58
C MET A 8 -8.72 -26.90 4.04
N CYS A 9 -8.45 -25.88 3.26
CA CYS A 9 -7.12 -25.53 2.77
C CYS A 9 -6.89 -24.01 2.98
N PRO A 10 -5.67 -23.52 2.95
CA PRO A 10 -5.41 -22.09 2.84
C PRO A 10 -6.11 -21.51 1.61
N TYR A 11 -6.42 -20.21 1.61
CA TYR A 11 -6.81 -19.52 0.38
C TYR A 11 -5.59 -19.44 -0.53
N PHE A 12 -5.74 -19.76 -1.82
CA PHE A 12 -4.62 -19.92 -2.74
C PHE A 12 -4.95 -19.54 -4.17
N GLU A 13 -3.90 -19.25 -4.92
CA GLU A 13 -3.87 -19.22 -6.38
C GLU A 13 -3.00 -20.38 -6.88
N THR A 14 -3.28 -20.91 -8.06
CA THR A 14 -2.45 -21.95 -8.69
C THR A 14 -1.37 -21.31 -9.57
N GLU A 15 -0.14 -21.86 -9.55
CA GLU A 15 0.92 -21.41 -10.48
C GLU A 15 0.68 -21.90 -11.91
N GLY A 16 0.01 -23.04 -12.05
CA GLY A 16 -0.35 -23.64 -13.32
C GLY A 16 -1.83 -23.98 -13.36
N GLU A 17 -2.16 -25.07 -14.02
CA GLU A 17 -3.55 -25.46 -14.24
C GLU A 17 -4.12 -26.24 -13.06
N THR A 18 -3.26 -26.96 -12.33
CA THR A 18 -3.66 -27.83 -11.23
C THR A 18 -2.87 -27.54 -9.94
N PRO A 19 -3.36 -27.97 -8.78
CA PRO A 19 -2.62 -27.82 -7.52
C PRO A 19 -1.23 -28.48 -7.51
N GLU A 20 -1.02 -29.52 -8.30
CA GLU A 20 0.27 -30.21 -8.44
C GLU A 20 1.34 -29.31 -9.09
N ASP A 21 0.95 -28.31 -9.87
CA ASP A 21 1.86 -27.33 -10.48
C ASP A 21 2.41 -26.36 -9.44
N GLY A 22 1.75 -26.22 -8.30
CA GLY A 22 2.11 -25.38 -7.19
C GLY A 22 0.99 -24.43 -6.77
N LEU A 23 0.96 -24.14 -5.49
CA LEU A 23 0.02 -23.22 -4.86
C LEU A 23 0.74 -22.02 -4.26
N MET A 24 0.16 -20.85 -4.42
CA MET A 24 0.62 -19.60 -3.83
C MET A 24 -0.42 -19.05 -2.85
N ALA A 25 0.02 -18.59 -1.68
CA ALA A 25 -0.84 -17.87 -0.78
C ALA A 25 -1.34 -16.58 -1.43
N PHE A 26 -2.57 -16.21 -1.18
CA PHE A 26 -3.05 -14.88 -1.49
C PHE A 26 -2.49 -13.87 -0.49
N TYR A 27 -2.07 -12.71 -0.98
CA TYR A 27 -1.62 -11.61 -0.13
C TYR A 27 -2.82 -10.75 0.29
N ASP A 28 -3.17 -10.84 1.55
CA ASP A 28 -4.13 -9.94 2.15
C ASP A 28 -3.46 -8.60 2.49
N SER A 29 -3.51 -7.64 1.57
CA SER A 29 -3.02 -6.28 1.82
C SER A 29 -3.86 -5.57 2.89
N PRO A 30 -3.41 -4.42 3.44
CA PRO A 30 -4.11 -3.69 4.51
C PRO A 30 -5.59 -3.38 4.27
N ARG A 31 -6.06 -3.31 3.02
CA ARG A 31 -7.48 -3.12 2.67
C ARG A 31 -8.36 -4.31 3.01
N TYR A 32 -7.80 -5.50 3.14
CA TYR A 32 -8.51 -6.71 3.51
C TYR A 32 -8.55 -6.90 5.03
N SER A 33 -9.57 -7.59 5.53
CA SER A 33 -9.81 -7.76 6.98
C SER A 33 -8.64 -8.41 7.73
N THR A 34 -7.98 -9.41 7.14
CA THR A 34 -6.82 -10.08 7.72
C THR A 34 -5.59 -9.20 7.71
N GLY A 35 -5.30 -8.52 6.59
CA GLY A 35 -4.22 -7.55 6.47
C GLY A 35 -4.40 -6.35 7.41
N TYR A 36 -5.63 -5.81 7.52
CA TYR A 36 -5.93 -4.74 8.47
C TYR A 36 -5.68 -5.17 9.92
N ASN A 37 -6.12 -6.36 10.32
CA ASN A 37 -5.84 -6.89 11.65
C ASN A 37 -4.34 -7.04 11.93
N ALA A 38 -3.55 -7.41 10.93
CA ALA A 38 -2.09 -7.55 11.06
C ALA A 38 -1.40 -6.21 11.36
N LEU A 39 -1.96 -5.06 10.95
CA LEU A 39 -1.44 -3.73 11.30
C LEU A 39 -1.51 -3.44 12.81
N PHE A 40 -2.31 -4.19 13.56
CA PHE A 40 -2.45 -4.07 15.02
C PHE A 40 -1.89 -5.29 15.76
N ASP A 41 -1.06 -6.10 15.11
CA ASP A 41 -0.56 -7.36 15.66
C ASP A 41 -1.69 -8.28 16.16
N ARG A 42 -2.80 -8.33 15.40
CA ARG A 42 -3.97 -9.18 15.68
C ARG A 42 -4.03 -10.34 14.69
N ILE A 43 -4.56 -11.46 15.15
CA ILE A 43 -4.85 -12.60 14.28
C ILE A 43 -6.20 -12.35 13.61
N GLY A 44 -6.20 -12.30 12.28
CA GLY A 44 -7.39 -12.27 11.45
C GLY A 44 -7.61 -13.65 10.82
N ILE A 45 -8.85 -14.11 10.77
CA ILE A 45 -9.25 -15.34 10.08
C ILE A 45 -10.39 -14.99 9.14
N LEU A 46 -10.17 -15.21 7.85
CA LEU A 46 -11.20 -15.11 6.82
C LEU A 46 -11.69 -16.52 6.47
N ALA A 47 -12.99 -16.75 6.57
CA ALA A 47 -13.64 -17.98 6.15
C ALA A 47 -14.25 -17.77 4.76
N GLU A 48 -13.84 -18.59 3.80
CA GLU A 48 -14.42 -18.58 2.46
C GLU A 48 -14.94 -19.98 2.08
N SER A 49 -16.16 -20.03 1.62
CA SER A 49 -16.79 -21.22 1.08
C SER A 49 -17.22 -20.97 -0.35
N HIS A 50 -16.78 -21.81 -1.29
CA HIS A 50 -17.03 -21.62 -2.71
C HIS A 50 -18.52 -21.46 -3.01
N MET A 51 -18.89 -20.42 -3.75
CA MET A 51 -20.27 -19.98 -4.01
C MET A 51 -21.17 -21.03 -4.65
N LEU A 52 -20.61 -21.97 -5.41
CA LEU A 52 -21.35 -23.05 -6.09
C LEU A 52 -21.70 -24.23 -5.18
N LYS A 53 -21.17 -24.30 -3.94
CA LYS A 53 -21.60 -25.28 -2.96
C LYS A 53 -23.01 -24.99 -2.48
N PRO A 54 -23.81 -26.03 -2.13
CA PRO A 54 -25.12 -25.83 -1.52
C PRO A 54 -25.06 -24.91 -0.30
N PHE A 55 -26.06 -24.05 -0.15
CA PHE A 55 -26.08 -23.06 0.95
C PHE A 55 -25.93 -23.70 2.35
N PRO A 56 -26.66 -24.80 2.69
CA PRO A 56 -26.48 -25.45 3.99
C PRO A 56 -25.05 -25.92 4.26
N ASP A 57 -24.34 -26.41 3.24
CA ASP A 57 -22.96 -26.88 3.38
C ASP A 57 -22.01 -25.72 3.67
N ARG A 58 -22.23 -24.57 3.01
CA ARG A 58 -21.46 -23.36 3.26
C ARG A 58 -21.66 -22.84 4.68
N VAL A 59 -22.92 -22.77 5.12
CA VAL A 59 -23.26 -22.37 6.50
C VAL A 59 -22.63 -23.32 7.51
N ASN A 60 -22.77 -24.62 7.32
CA ASN A 60 -22.18 -25.61 8.23
C ASN A 60 -20.65 -25.52 8.29
N ALA A 61 -19.98 -25.41 7.14
CA ALA A 61 -18.51 -25.31 7.09
C ALA A 61 -18.00 -24.06 7.84
N THR A 62 -18.64 -22.91 7.63
CA THR A 62 -18.30 -21.65 8.31
C THR A 62 -18.58 -21.75 9.82
N PHE A 63 -19.73 -22.31 10.21
CA PHE A 63 -20.06 -22.53 11.62
C PHE A 63 -19.04 -23.45 12.32
N GLN A 64 -18.66 -24.54 11.69
CA GLN A 64 -17.64 -25.46 12.22
C GLN A 64 -16.26 -24.79 12.34
N LEU A 65 -15.89 -23.91 11.41
CA LEU A 65 -14.64 -23.12 11.51
C LEU A 65 -14.69 -22.19 12.73
N MET A 66 -15.82 -21.50 12.95
CA MET A 66 -16.00 -20.63 14.13
C MET A 66 -15.87 -21.41 15.43
N LEU A 67 -16.55 -22.57 15.52
CA LEU A 67 -16.45 -23.44 16.71
C LEU A 67 -15.03 -23.96 16.94
N ALA A 68 -14.35 -24.41 15.88
CA ALA A 68 -12.96 -24.89 15.99
C ALA A 68 -12.00 -23.76 16.44
N THR A 69 -12.22 -22.55 15.94
CA THR A 69 -11.44 -21.38 16.35
C THR A 69 -11.65 -21.06 17.82
N LEU A 70 -12.90 -21.03 18.29
CA LEU A 70 -13.24 -20.79 19.70
C LEU A 70 -12.67 -21.88 20.61
N ALA A 71 -12.75 -23.15 20.19
CA ALA A 71 -12.17 -24.28 20.93
C ALA A 71 -10.66 -24.13 21.07
N ALA A 72 -9.94 -23.83 19.98
CA ALA A 72 -8.48 -23.61 19.99
C ALA A 72 -8.09 -22.40 20.88
N MET A 73 -8.88 -21.33 20.85
CA MET A 73 -8.66 -20.17 21.72
C MET A 73 -8.85 -20.50 23.20
N ASN A 74 -9.84 -21.32 23.51
CA ASN A 74 -10.10 -21.78 24.88
C ASN A 74 -9.06 -22.79 25.39
N GLU A 75 -8.49 -23.60 24.49
CA GLU A 75 -7.45 -24.59 24.82
C GLU A 75 -6.08 -23.92 25.03
N HIS A 76 -5.79 -22.82 24.29
CA HIS A 76 -4.46 -22.20 24.27
C HIS A 76 -4.47 -20.68 24.59
N PRO A 77 -5.18 -20.19 25.62
CA PRO A 77 -5.36 -18.75 25.85
C PRO A 77 -4.02 -18.04 26.13
N ASP A 78 -3.18 -18.65 26.97
CA ASP A 78 -1.90 -18.06 27.37
C ASP A 78 -0.90 -18.01 26.22
N ALA A 79 -0.90 -19.03 25.35
CA ALA A 79 -0.05 -19.06 24.15
C ALA A 79 -0.43 -17.95 23.19
N LEU A 80 -1.72 -17.75 22.93
CA LEU A 80 -2.23 -16.67 22.08
C LEU A 80 -1.90 -15.29 22.64
N GLN A 81 -2.10 -15.09 23.94
CA GLN A 81 -1.76 -13.84 24.61
C GLN A 81 -0.26 -13.54 24.50
N LYS A 82 0.58 -14.54 24.79
CA LYS A 82 2.04 -14.42 24.70
C LYS A 82 2.51 -14.04 23.30
N VAL A 83 2.02 -14.71 22.27
CA VAL A 83 2.38 -14.43 20.86
C VAL A 83 1.99 -12.99 20.49
N ARG A 84 0.79 -12.54 20.86
CA ARG A 84 0.33 -11.17 20.59
C ARG A 84 1.15 -10.12 21.32
N MET A 85 1.47 -10.35 22.59
CA MET A 85 2.32 -9.43 23.37
C MET A 85 3.73 -9.35 22.78
N GLU A 86 4.28 -10.47 22.35
CA GLU A 86 5.59 -10.51 21.69
C GLU A 86 5.58 -9.76 20.35
N ALA A 87 4.55 -9.94 19.54
CA ALA A 87 4.38 -9.20 18.27
C ALA A 87 4.33 -7.69 18.50
N LYS A 88 3.51 -7.22 19.45
CA LYS A 88 3.44 -5.80 19.84
C LYS A 88 4.78 -5.24 20.32
N ARG A 89 5.50 -6.01 21.15
CA ARG A 89 6.82 -5.60 21.64
C ARG A 89 7.82 -5.47 20.50
N ARG A 90 7.83 -6.42 19.55
CA ARG A 90 8.67 -6.36 18.34
C ARG A 90 8.34 -5.13 17.50
N THR A 91 7.06 -4.90 17.20
CA THR A 91 6.61 -3.74 16.43
C THR A 91 7.04 -2.41 17.08
N ALA A 92 6.86 -2.30 18.39
CA ALA A 92 7.29 -1.10 19.14
C ALA A 92 8.81 -0.86 19.06
N ALA A 93 9.61 -1.93 19.08
CA ALA A 93 11.08 -1.87 19.04
C ALA A 93 11.65 -1.73 17.63
N MET A 94 10.86 -1.83 16.56
CA MET A 94 11.36 -1.70 15.19
C MET A 94 11.81 -0.27 14.88
N ASP A 95 12.99 -0.11 14.33
CA ASP A 95 13.50 1.15 13.80
C ASP A 95 13.03 1.41 12.37
N ALA A 96 12.58 0.37 11.67
CA ALA A 96 12.08 0.44 10.32
C ALA A 96 10.97 -0.60 10.11
N ILE A 97 10.02 -0.30 9.23
CA ILE A 97 8.89 -1.17 8.90
C ILE A 97 8.94 -1.53 7.42
N GLY A 98 8.78 -2.84 7.15
CA GLY A 98 8.64 -3.37 5.79
C GLY A 98 7.23 -3.15 5.27
N MET A 99 7.13 -2.76 3.99
CA MET A 99 5.88 -2.46 3.28
C MET A 99 5.89 -3.05 1.87
N ASN A 100 4.74 -3.07 1.21
CA ASN A 100 4.58 -3.53 -0.18
C ASN A 100 5.15 -4.95 -0.36
N TRP A 101 4.44 -5.91 0.19
CA TRP A 101 4.90 -7.29 0.28
C TRP A 101 4.83 -8.01 -1.05
N VAL A 102 5.87 -8.76 -1.38
CA VAL A 102 5.96 -9.59 -2.59
C VAL A 102 6.20 -11.04 -2.21
N LEU A 103 5.66 -11.95 -3.01
CA LEU A 103 5.82 -13.38 -2.79
C LEU A 103 7.31 -13.77 -2.76
N ASP A 104 7.72 -14.52 -1.74
CA ASP A 104 9.05 -15.10 -1.65
C ASP A 104 9.06 -16.46 -2.36
N THR A 105 9.42 -16.43 -3.63
CA THR A 105 9.44 -17.63 -4.49
C THR A 105 10.60 -18.58 -4.20
N ALA A 106 11.56 -18.16 -3.37
CA ALA A 106 12.68 -19.01 -2.98
C ALA A 106 12.32 -20.04 -1.89
N HIS A 107 11.26 -19.78 -1.14
CA HIS A 107 10.80 -20.68 -0.07
C HIS A 107 9.58 -21.48 -0.52
N VAL A 108 9.80 -22.76 -0.81
CA VAL A 108 8.75 -23.70 -1.19
C VAL A 108 8.61 -24.75 -0.10
N GLU A 109 7.42 -24.87 0.46
CA GLU A 109 7.06 -25.90 1.45
C GLU A 109 6.22 -26.99 0.76
N GLN A 110 6.01 -28.13 1.41
CA GLN A 110 5.12 -29.18 0.94
C GLN A 110 3.84 -29.14 1.76
N LEU A 111 2.71 -28.92 1.09
CA LEU A 111 1.40 -28.88 1.72
C LEU A 111 0.67 -30.21 1.49
N PRO A 112 0.21 -30.93 2.55
CA PRO A 112 -0.68 -32.06 2.39
C PRO A 112 -1.95 -31.67 1.64
N TRP A 113 -2.28 -32.39 0.57
CA TRP A 113 -3.37 -32.04 -0.32
C TRP A 113 -4.29 -33.23 -0.57
N LYS A 114 -5.57 -33.03 -0.35
CA LYS A 114 -6.63 -33.98 -0.71
C LYS A 114 -7.45 -33.38 -1.87
N GLY A 115 -7.43 -34.09 -2.98
CA GLY A 115 -8.08 -33.65 -4.21
C GLY A 115 -8.64 -34.83 -5.00
N TRP A 116 -8.69 -34.66 -6.31
CA TRP A 116 -9.14 -35.67 -7.26
C TRP A 116 -8.21 -35.68 -8.46
N ALA A 117 -8.09 -36.87 -9.09
CA ALA A 117 -7.33 -36.98 -10.33
C ALA A 117 -7.86 -36.07 -11.41
N THR A 118 -6.96 -35.45 -12.15
CA THR A 118 -7.28 -34.50 -13.23
C THR A 118 -7.15 -35.13 -14.59
N GLU A 119 -7.95 -34.68 -15.53
CA GLU A 119 -7.86 -35.01 -16.95
C GLU A 119 -8.50 -33.89 -17.79
N HIS A 120 -8.22 -33.89 -19.09
CA HIS A 120 -8.88 -32.98 -20.03
C HIS A 120 -10.03 -33.68 -20.74
N ARG A 121 -11.19 -33.04 -20.78
CA ARG A 121 -12.38 -33.49 -21.48
C ARG A 121 -12.92 -32.38 -22.40
N PRO A 122 -13.59 -32.70 -23.51
CA PRO A 122 -14.29 -31.68 -24.27
C PRO A 122 -15.34 -30.98 -23.43
N SER A 123 -15.39 -29.65 -23.50
CA SER A 123 -16.43 -28.83 -22.86
C SER A 123 -17.76 -29.03 -23.59
N ALA A 124 -18.83 -29.29 -22.85
CA ALA A 124 -20.19 -29.32 -23.39
C ALA A 124 -20.69 -27.94 -23.86
N VAL A 125 -20.03 -26.85 -23.45
CA VAL A 125 -20.39 -25.48 -23.81
C VAL A 125 -19.61 -24.97 -25.01
N SER A 126 -18.27 -25.11 -25.00
CA SER A 126 -17.40 -24.56 -26.04
C SER A 126 -16.89 -25.60 -27.03
N GLY A 127 -16.97 -26.88 -26.71
CA GLY A 127 -16.34 -27.97 -27.49
C GLY A 127 -14.81 -28.07 -27.31
N LEU A 128 -14.18 -27.10 -26.64
CA LEU A 128 -12.74 -27.06 -26.43
C LEU A 128 -12.33 -27.92 -25.22
N PRO A 129 -11.06 -28.36 -25.11
CA PRO A 129 -10.57 -29.04 -23.93
C PRO A 129 -10.79 -28.20 -22.65
N ARG A 130 -11.30 -28.81 -21.59
CA ARG A 130 -11.42 -28.23 -20.27
C ARG A 130 -10.82 -29.13 -19.22
N LEU A 131 -10.28 -28.57 -18.15
CA LEU A 131 -9.88 -29.31 -16.96
C LEU A 131 -11.11 -29.97 -16.31
N TYR A 132 -10.97 -31.23 -15.93
CA TYR A 132 -11.97 -32.00 -15.22
C TYR A 132 -11.34 -32.73 -14.02
N TYR A 133 -11.94 -32.58 -12.86
CA TYR A 133 -11.60 -33.30 -11.64
C TYR A 133 -12.52 -34.53 -11.51
N ASP A 134 -11.95 -35.72 -11.55
CA ASP A 134 -12.70 -36.97 -11.46
C ASP A 134 -12.99 -37.35 -10.00
N HIS A 135 -14.19 -37.03 -9.55
CA HIS A 135 -14.61 -37.31 -8.16
C HIS A 135 -14.66 -38.81 -7.80
N ALA A 136 -14.61 -39.72 -8.78
CA ALA A 136 -14.48 -41.14 -8.53
C ALA A 136 -13.05 -41.58 -8.21
N ARG A 137 -12.03 -40.71 -8.42
CA ARG A 137 -10.63 -40.96 -8.19
C ARG A 137 -10.01 -39.96 -7.22
N PRO A 138 -10.32 -40.07 -5.90
CA PRO A 138 -9.73 -39.19 -4.89
C PRO A 138 -8.20 -39.38 -4.81
N THR A 139 -7.49 -38.31 -4.55
CA THR A 139 -6.04 -38.27 -4.34
C THR A 139 -5.71 -37.81 -2.93
N ASP A 140 -4.62 -38.30 -2.37
CA ASP A 140 -4.04 -37.83 -1.10
C ASP A 140 -2.52 -37.75 -1.34
N THR A 141 -2.03 -36.52 -1.47
CA THR A 141 -0.67 -36.23 -1.92
C THR A 141 -0.11 -35.01 -1.21
N THR A 142 1.05 -34.53 -1.63
CA THR A 142 1.58 -33.20 -1.26
C THR A 142 1.76 -32.36 -2.50
N VAL A 143 1.57 -31.06 -2.36
CA VAL A 143 1.75 -30.09 -3.44
C VAL A 143 2.73 -28.99 -3.01
N PRO A 144 3.47 -28.38 -3.95
CA PRO A 144 4.33 -27.25 -3.64
C PRO A 144 3.51 -26.07 -3.12
N TRP A 145 3.95 -25.46 -2.03
CA TRP A 145 3.29 -24.33 -1.38
C TRP A 145 4.25 -23.18 -1.21
N LYS A 146 3.90 -22.01 -1.75
CA LYS A 146 4.60 -20.74 -1.56
C LYS A 146 3.72 -19.83 -0.70
N GLY A 147 3.95 -19.85 0.60
CA GLY A 147 3.12 -19.16 1.60
C GLY A 147 3.82 -17.98 2.27
N ARG A 148 5.04 -17.62 1.83
CA ARG A 148 5.83 -16.56 2.47
C ARG A 148 5.91 -15.33 1.62
N TYR A 149 5.88 -14.17 2.29
CA TYR A 149 6.03 -12.86 1.69
C TYR A 149 7.20 -12.11 2.33
N ARG A 150 7.86 -11.28 1.55
CA ARG A 150 8.91 -10.36 2.01
C ARG A 150 8.58 -8.93 1.60
N PRO A 151 8.97 -7.92 2.40
CA PRO A 151 8.75 -6.53 2.00
C PRO A 151 9.60 -6.18 0.79
N SER A 152 9.05 -5.42 -0.15
CA SER A 152 9.79 -4.88 -1.29
C SER A 152 10.43 -3.53 -0.97
N ILE A 153 9.85 -2.79 -0.03
CA ILE A 153 10.42 -1.55 0.50
C ILE A 153 10.49 -1.61 2.03
N THR A 154 11.41 -0.82 2.59
CA THR A 154 11.55 -0.66 4.04
C THR A 154 11.67 0.84 4.33
N LYS A 155 10.82 1.35 5.23
CA LYS A 155 10.83 2.74 5.66
C LYS A 155 11.31 2.84 7.10
N ARG A 156 12.24 3.76 7.36
CA ARG A 156 12.67 4.10 8.71
C ARG A 156 11.50 4.71 9.47
N LYS A 157 11.26 4.25 10.69
CA LYS A 157 10.23 4.78 11.55
C LYS A 157 10.63 6.17 12.07
N PRO A 158 9.91 7.25 11.70
CA PRO A 158 10.17 8.58 12.20
C PRO A 158 9.75 8.69 13.68
N SER A 159 10.11 9.76 14.37
CA SER A 159 9.61 10.03 15.72
C SER A 159 8.14 10.46 15.73
N ALA A 160 7.69 11.11 14.67
CA ALA A 160 6.30 11.50 14.46
C ALA A 160 6.05 11.87 12.99
N TYR A 161 4.77 12.00 12.65
CA TYR A 161 4.30 12.62 11.41
C TYR A 161 3.63 13.96 11.72
N LEU A 162 3.89 14.95 10.87
CA LEU A 162 3.20 16.24 10.87
C LEU A 162 2.19 16.26 9.74
N ILE A 163 0.95 16.61 10.06
CA ILE A 163 -0.14 16.74 9.09
C ILE A 163 -0.64 18.19 9.16
N PRO A 164 -0.46 19.01 8.11
CA PRO A 164 -0.98 20.36 8.09
C PRO A 164 -2.50 20.40 8.30
N ARG A 165 -3.01 21.39 8.99
CA ARG A 165 -4.43 21.54 9.36
C ARG A 165 -5.40 21.47 8.17
N ALA A 166 -4.94 21.83 6.98
CA ALA A 166 -5.73 21.68 5.74
C ALA A 166 -6.13 20.22 5.45
N TRP A 167 -5.41 19.25 6.04
CA TRP A 167 -5.62 17.81 5.92
C TRP A 167 -6.16 17.18 7.21
N SER A 168 -6.85 17.96 8.03
CA SER A 168 -7.37 17.50 9.35
C SER A 168 -8.29 16.27 9.25
N THR A 169 -8.95 16.06 8.12
CA THR A 169 -9.75 14.85 7.85
C THR A 169 -8.93 13.56 7.95
N ILE A 170 -7.64 13.60 7.58
CA ILE A 170 -6.72 12.46 7.71
C ILE A 170 -6.48 12.16 9.21
N GLY A 171 -6.29 13.22 10.02
CA GLY A 171 -6.18 13.05 11.47
C GLY A 171 -7.43 12.40 12.08
N THR A 172 -8.62 12.87 11.70
CA THR A 172 -9.89 12.27 12.13
C THR A 172 -10.02 10.79 11.72
N ALA A 173 -9.60 10.45 10.49
CA ALA A 173 -9.61 9.07 10.04
C ALA A 173 -8.66 8.18 10.85
N LEU A 174 -7.50 8.69 11.25
CA LEU A 174 -6.56 8.00 12.15
C LEU A 174 -7.14 7.85 13.57
N GLU A 175 -7.76 8.91 14.13
CA GLU A 175 -8.41 8.86 15.44
C GLU A 175 -9.50 7.79 15.51
N HIS A 176 -10.31 7.64 14.46
CA HIS A 176 -11.33 6.59 14.36
C HIS A 176 -10.72 5.17 14.39
N GLN A 177 -9.46 5.03 14.04
CA GLN A 177 -8.72 3.76 14.10
C GLN A 177 -7.93 3.60 15.40
N GLY A 178 -8.15 4.48 16.38
CA GLY A 178 -7.53 4.42 17.71
C GLY A 178 -6.11 4.99 17.78
N VAL A 179 -5.69 5.76 16.77
CA VAL A 179 -4.42 6.49 16.79
C VAL A 179 -4.57 7.76 17.63
N THR A 180 -3.61 8.03 18.51
CA THR A 180 -3.55 9.29 19.23
C THR A 180 -2.97 10.38 18.33
N VAL A 181 -3.73 11.46 18.16
CA VAL A 181 -3.37 12.63 17.36
C VAL A 181 -3.32 13.86 18.25
N GLU A 182 -2.18 14.55 18.26
CA GLU A 182 -1.98 15.78 19.03
C GLU A 182 -2.26 16.99 18.13
N ARG A 183 -2.85 18.06 18.66
CA ARG A 183 -3.00 19.33 17.97
C ARG A 183 -1.86 20.26 18.37
N LEU A 184 -1.20 20.84 17.38
CA LEU A 184 -0.09 21.77 17.58
C LEU A 184 -0.58 23.22 17.71
N THR A 185 0.25 24.03 18.36
CA THR A 185 0.13 25.49 18.40
C THR A 185 1.16 26.12 17.45
N ALA A 186 0.87 27.33 16.97
CA ALA A 186 1.76 28.06 16.09
C ALA A 186 3.14 28.30 16.69
N GLY A 187 4.16 28.27 15.85
CA GLY A 187 5.55 28.58 16.21
C GLY A 187 6.40 27.40 16.70
N GLN A 188 5.81 26.22 16.95
CA GLN A 188 6.59 25.03 17.24
C GLN A 188 7.42 24.63 16.01
N ARG A 189 8.71 24.31 16.21
CA ARG A 189 9.67 24.01 15.13
C ARG A 189 10.06 22.55 15.13
N PHE A 190 10.18 21.98 13.95
CA PHE A 190 10.52 20.57 13.73
C PHE A 190 11.52 20.42 12.60
N ASN A 191 12.55 19.58 12.79
CA ASN A 191 13.34 19.08 11.69
C ASN A 191 12.55 17.95 11.02
N ALA A 192 12.23 18.11 9.76
CA ALA A 192 11.35 17.20 9.06
C ALA A 192 11.88 16.82 7.68
N GLU A 193 11.44 15.67 7.19
CA GLU A 193 11.57 15.24 5.82
C GLU A 193 10.25 15.43 5.08
N GLU A 194 10.33 16.02 3.89
CA GLU A 194 9.23 16.25 2.97
C GLU A 194 9.44 15.43 1.71
N ASP A 195 8.43 14.70 1.29
CA ASP A 195 8.44 13.96 0.03
C ASP A 195 7.82 14.79 -1.11
N SER A 196 8.41 14.65 -2.29
CA SER A 196 7.81 15.08 -3.55
C SER A 196 7.50 13.85 -4.40
N ILE A 197 6.28 13.77 -4.93
CA ILE A 197 5.83 12.66 -5.78
C ILE A 197 6.53 12.76 -7.14
N ALA A 198 7.52 11.91 -7.36
CA ALA A 198 8.29 11.88 -8.60
C ALA A 198 7.52 11.20 -9.72
N SER A 199 6.99 10.01 -9.45
CA SER A 199 6.18 9.24 -10.40
C SER A 199 5.16 8.37 -9.70
N PHE A 200 4.09 8.04 -10.40
CA PHE A 200 3.06 7.08 -10.03
C PHE A 200 2.25 6.70 -11.26
N THR A 201 1.45 5.65 -11.15
CA THR A 201 0.43 5.27 -12.12
C THR A 201 -0.94 5.21 -11.44
N THR A 202 -2.02 5.42 -12.21
CA THR A 202 -3.39 5.30 -11.69
C THR A 202 -4.09 4.16 -12.40
N VAL A 203 -4.80 3.31 -11.66
CA VAL A 203 -5.57 2.20 -12.24
C VAL A 203 -6.67 2.72 -13.16
N GLN A 204 -6.98 1.96 -14.21
CA GLN A 204 -8.01 2.33 -15.19
C GLN A 204 -9.43 2.00 -14.73
N GLN A 205 -9.58 1.08 -13.79
CA GLN A 205 -10.86 0.66 -13.23
C GLN A 205 -10.92 1.03 -11.75
N PRO A 206 -12.04 1.56 -11.25
CA PRO A 206 -12.17 1.89 -9.84
C PRO A 206 -12.26 0.62 -8.99
N TYR A 207 -11.71 0.69 -7.78
CA TYR A 207 -11.89 -0.27 -6.71
C TYR A 207 -12.54 0.45 -5.51
N GLU A 208 -13.69 -0.05 -5.04
CA GLU A 208 -14.47 0.56 -3.94
C GLU A 208 -14.71 2.07 -4.12
N GLY A 209 -14.94 2.50 -5.37
CA GLY A 209 -15.17 3.91 -5.72
C GLY A 209 -13.92 4.78 -5.86
N HIS A 210 -12.73 4.23 -5.73
CA HIS A 210 -11.44 4.93 -5.82
C HIS A 210 -10.60 4.46 -7.00
N TYR A 211 -9.93 5.38 -7.68
CA TYR A 211 -8.91 5.09 -8.70
C TYR A 211 -7.53 5.08 -8.02
N LEU A 212 -7.07 3.91 -7.62
CA LEU A 212 -5.87 3.75 -6.82
C LEU A 212 -4.59 4.14 -7.56
N HIS A 213 -3.68 4.82 -6.87
CA HIS A 213 -2.31 5.03 -7.35
C HIS A 213 -1.43 3.84 -6.99
N ARG A 214 -0.50 3.50 -7.91
CA ARG A 214 0.46 2.41 -7.76
C ARG A 214 1.83 2.82 -8.30
N GLY A 215 2.88 2.05 -7.94
CA GLY A 215 4.24 2.34 -8.40
C GLY A 215 4.70 3.74 -8.01
N ILE A 216 4.35 4.16 -6.80
CA ILE A 216 4.63 5.49 -6.29
C ILE A 216 6.10 5.58 -5.94
N HIS A 217 6.76 6.61 -6.45
CA HIS A 217 8.16 6.93 -6.13
C HIS A 217 8.26 8.37 -5.66
N CYS A 218 9.00 8.57 -4.58
CA CYS A 218 9.17 9.87 -3.96
C CYS A 218 10.64 10.32 -3.96
N ALA A 219 10.84 11.63 -4.03
CA ALA A 219 12.11 12.28 -3.74
C ALA A 219 11.99 13.01 -2.40
N THR A 220 12.87 12.67 -1.46
CA THR A 220 12.84 13.20 -0.10
C THR A 220 13.84 14.35 0.06
N ARG A 221 13.44 15.40 0.79
CA ARG A 221 14.34 16.47 1.21
C ARG A 221 14.13 16.81 2.68
N SER A 222 15.19 17.22 3.36
CA SER A 222 15.08 17.76 4.72
C SER A 222 14.68 19.24 4.69
N ARG A 223 13.85 19.64 5.64
CA ARG A 223 13.50 21.04 5.87
C ARG A 223 13.12 21.30 7.32
N GLU A 224 13.22 22.52 7.76
CA GLU A 224 12.55 22.99 8.97
C GLU A 224 11.05 23.20 8.66
N TYR A 225 10.19 22.73 9.54
CA TYR A 225 8.76 22.98 9.54
C TYR A 225 8.38 23.81 10.77
N VAL A 226 7.66 24.90 10.55
CA VAL A 226 7.11 25.76 11.61
C VAL A 226 5.60 25.51 11.64
N ALA A 227 5.14 24.93 12.74
CA ALA A 227 3.73 24.56 12.90
C ALA A 227 2.82 25.81 12.96
N GLN A 228 1.60 25.63 12.46
CA GLN A 228 0.50 26.57 12.56
C GLN A 228 -0.53 26.04 13.57
N ASP A 229 -1.40 26.92 14.07
CA ASP A 229 -2.48 26.50 14.95
C ASP A 229 -3.39 25.49 14.27
N GLY A 230 -3.58 24.34 14.93
CA GLY A 230 -4.41 23.26 14.45
C GLY A 230 -3.72 22.25 13.53
N ASP A 231 -2.43 22.42 13.24
CA ASP A 231 -1.64 21.35 12.65
C ASP A 231 -1.62 20.13 13.58
N LEU A 232 -1.47 18.94 13.01
CA LEU A 232 -1.55 17.69 13.75
C LEU A 232 -0.18 17.02 13.84
N LEU A 233 0.07 16.40 14.99
CA LEU A 233 1.25 15.57 15.24
C LEU A 233 0.80 14.16 15.63
N VAL A 234 1.27 13.18 14.87
CA VAL A 234 1.04 11.76 15.12
C VAL A 234 2.37 11.13 15.53
N ARG A 235 2.57 10.95 16.84
CA ARG A 235 3.79 10.31 17.35
C ARG A 235 3.79 8.83 17.02
N THR A 236 4.95 8.29 16.73
CA THR A 236 5.18 6.84 16.72
C THR A 236 5.46 6.33 18.14
N GLY A 237 5.52 5.02 18.32
CA GLY A 237 5.56 4.36 19.63
C GLY A 237 4.16 3.97 20.12
N GLN A 238 3.17 3.99 19.26
CA GLN A 238 1.80 3.54 19.52
C GLN A 238 1.62 2.08 19.12
N VAL A 239 0.59 1.44 19.63
CA VAL A 239 0.19 0.08 19.21
C VAL A 239 -0.13 0.02 17.72
N ALA A 240 -0.55 1.15 17.15
CA ALA A 240 -0.92 1.30 15.73
C ALA A 240 0.25 1.75 14.83
N ASP A 241 1.51 1.62 15.24
CA ASP A 241 2.67 2.10 14.44
C ASP A 241 2.67 1.57 13.00
N ARG A 242 2.32 0.30 12.79
CA ARG A 242 2.23 -0.27 11.44
C ARG A 242 1.14 0.42 10.61
N LEU A 243 -0.03 0.66 11.20
CA LEU A 243 -1.11 1.40 10.56
C LEU A 243 -0.68 2.83 10.23
N ILE A 244 -0.07 3.53 11.21
CA ILE A 244 0.37 4.92 11.04
C ILE A 244 1.31 5.02 9.83
N MET A 245 2.29 4.14 9.76
CA MET A 245 3.24 4.14 8.65
C MET A 245 2.60 3.73 7.32
N GLU A 246 1.81 2.65 7.30
CA GLU A 246 1.12 2.21 6.08
C GLU A 246 0.20 3.31 5.53
N ALA A 247 -0.53 4.00 6.40
CA ALA A 247 -1.47 5.05 6.00
C ALA A 247 -0.78 6.35 5.56
N LEU A 248 0.35 6.72 6.18
CA LEU A 248 0.99 8.03 6.00
C LEU A 248 2.24 8.01 5.11
N GLU A 249 2.85 6.87 4.82
CA GLU A 249 3.92 6.79 3.84
C GLU A 249 3.32 6.71 2.43
N PRO A 250 3.60 7.67 1.54
CA PRO A 250 2.91 7.74 0.25
C PRO A 250 3.16 6.53 -0.64
N GLU A 251 4.29 5.84 -0.48
CA GLU A 251 4.64 4.64 -1.23
C GLU A 251 3.98 3.37 -0.69
N GLY A 252 3.28 3.42 0.44
CA GLY A 252 2.49 2.30 0.98
C GLY A 252 1.38 1.88 0.03
N GLU A 253 1.20 0.56 -0.14
CA GLU A 253 0.22 0.00 -1.09
C GLU A 253 -1.22 0.46 -0.78
N ASP A 254 -1.52 0.65 0.50
CA ASP A 254 -2.82 1.10 1.00
C ASP A 254 -2.74 2.44 1.75
N SER A 255 -1.76 3.28 1.39
CA SER A 255 -1.63 4.61 1.96
C SER A 255 -2.80 5.52 1.56
N TYR A 256 -3.06 6.56 2.34
CA TYR A 256 -4.03 7.59 1.96
C TYR A 256 -3.68 8.26 0.63
N PHE A 257 -2.39 8.34 0.25
CA PHE A 257 -2.01 8.82 -1.07
C PHE A 257 -2.40 7.81 -2.16
N ALA A 258 -2.12 6.53 -1.96
CA ALA A 258 -2.50 5.48 -2.90
C ALA A 258 -4.03 5.45 -3.13
N TRP A 259 -4.83 5.79 -2.12
CA TRP A 259 -6.29 5.88 -2.20
C TRP A 259 -6.83 7.23 -2.68
N GLY A 260 -5.96 8.16 -3.15
CA GLY A 260 -6.36 9.43 -3.75
C GLY A 260 -6.79 10.52 -2.77
N PHE A 261 -6.60 10.35 -1.47
CA PHE A 261 -6.98 11.37 -0.47
C PHE A 261 -6.19 12.68 -0.62
N PHE A 262 -5.05 12.65 -1.32
CA PHE A 262 -4.18 13.79 -1.52
C PHE A 262 -4.13 14.29 -2.98
N ASP A 263 -5.03 13.86 -3.85
CA ASP A 263 -4.99 14.13 -5.29
C ASP A 263 -4.92 15.61 -5.65
N SER A 264 -5.42 16.48 -4.78
CA SER A 264 -5.35 17.92 -5.02
C SER A 264 -3.92 18.46 -5.11
N VAL A 265 -2.89 17.77 -4.55
CA VAL A 265 -1.49 18.18 -4.71
C VAL A 265 -0.92 17.83 -6.08
N LEU A 266 -1.58 16.94 -6.82
CA LEU A 266 -1.18 16.52 -8.17
C LEU A 266 -1.70 17.47 -9.25
N GLN A 267 -2.59 18.38 -8.87
CA GLN A 267 -3.15 19.38 -9.78
C GLN A 267 -2.33 20.65 -9.74
N GLN A 268 -1.82 21.06 -10.88
CA GLN A 268 -1.35 22.43 -11.08
C GLN A 268 -2.57 23.30 -11.38
N LYS A 269 -2.82 24.32 -10.55
CA LYS A 269 -4.05 25.12 -10.61
C LYS A 269 -3.92 26.31 -11.51
N GLU A 270 -2.75 26.96 -11.54
CA GLU A 270 -2.48 28.14 -12.33
C GLU A 270 -1.48 27.84 -13.46
N TRP A 271 -1.72 28.43 -14.60
CA TRP A 271 -0.89 28.36 -15.79
C TRP A 271 -0.49 29.76 -16.22
N PHE A 272 0.44 29.89 -17.12
CA PHE A 272 0.86 31.15 -17.70
C PHE A 272 0.34 31.32 -19.12
N SER A 273 0.13 32.59 -19.54
CA SER A 273 -0.02 32.92 -20.96
C SER A 273 1.37 33.07 -21.56
N ASP A 274 1.68 32.32 -22.60
CA ASP A 274 3.01 32.29 -23.23
C ASP A 274 3.51 33.68 -23.62
N TYR A 275 2.70 34.42 -24.38
CA TYR A 275 3.05 35.78 -24.83
C TYR A 275 3.30 36.77 -23.66
N ALA A 276 2.60 36.63 -22.55
CA ALA A 276 2.75 37.51 -21.39
C ALA A 276 3.95 37.08 -20.51
N PHE A 277 4.27 35.80 -20.46
CA PHE A 277 5.36 35.27 -19.66
C PHE A 277 6.72 35.36 -20.38
N GLU A 278 6.74 35.51 -21.70
CA GLU A 278 7.98 35.57 -22.50
C GLU A 278 8.96 36.66 -21.98
N ASP A 279 8.50 37.87 -21.80
CA ASP A 279 9.33 38.96 -21.31
C ASP A 279 9.76 38.75 -19.84
N ILE A 280 8.87 38.18 -19.03
CA ILE A 280 9.17 37.81 -17.64
C ILE A 280 10.24 36.73 -17.58
N ALA A 281 10.11 35.70 -18.41
CA ALA A 281 11.08 34.58 -18.50
C ALA A 281 12.46 35.07 -18.95
N ALA A 282 12.50 35.97 -19.94
CA ALA A 282 13.73 36.62 -20.40
C ALA A 282 14.40 37.43 -19.27
N GLU A 283 13.62 38.13 -18.46
CA GLU A 283 14.14 38.89 -17.32
C GLU A 283 14.66 37.95 -16.21
N LEU A 284 13.97 36.87 -15.91
CA LEU A 284 14.42 35.86 -14.94
C LEU A 284 15.77 35.25 -15.37
N LEU A 285 15.88 34.85 -16.64
CA LEU A 285 17.14 34.31 -17.18
C LEU A 285 18.29 35.32 -17.15
N ARG A 286 18.00 36.59 -17.31
CA ARG A 286 18.99 37.69 -17.20
C ARG A 286 19.43 37.90 -15.75
N LYS A 287 18.53 37.78 -14.78
CA LYS A 287 18.80 37.99 -13.35
C LYS A 287 19.44 36.76 -12.67
N ASP A 288 19.14 35.54 -13.16
CA ASP A 288 19.64 34.28 -12.60
C ASP A 288 20.50 33.51 -13.63
N PRO A 289 21.84 33.68 -13.58
CA PRO A 289 22.77 32.94 -14.45
C PRO A 289 22.69 31.41 -14.27
N ARG A 290 22.28 30.92 -13.08
CA ARG A 290 22.14 29.47 -12.83
C ARG A 290 20.92 28.92 -13.54
N LEU A 291 19.82 29.64 -13.51
CA LEU A 291 18.62 29.27 -14.25
C LEU A 291 18.88 29.25 -15.76
N LYS A 292 19.62 30.27 -16.27
CA LYS A 292 20.02 30.32 -17.68
C LYS A 292 20.88 29.12 -18.05
N ALA A 293 21.90 28.82 -17.25
CA ALA A 293 22.77 27.67 -17.50
C ALA A 293 22.01 26.33 -17.47
N ALA A 294 21.03 26.18 -16.57
CA ALA A 294 20.18 24.99 -16.50
C ALA A 294 19.30 24.84 -17.76
N LEU A 295 18.74 25.94 -18.28
CA LEU A 295 17.98 25.90 -19.54
C LEU A 295 18.85 25.51 -20.73
N GLU A 296 20.07 26.08 -20.84
CA GLU A 296 21.01 25.74 -21.92
C GLU A 296 21.47 24.28 -21.83
N ALA A 297 21.70 23.76 -20.62
CA ALA A 297 22.03 22.37 -20.42
C ALA A 297 20.90 21.43 -20.86
N GLU A 298 19.64 21.80 -20.60
CA GLU A 298 18.48 21.03 -21.03
C GLU A 298 18.32 21.04 -22.55
N ARG A 299 18.51 22.20 -23.19
CA ARG A 299 18.53 22.32 -24.66
C ARG A 299 19.60 21.44 -25.31
N ALA A 300 20.79 21.39 -24.69
CA ALA A 300 21.90 20.56 -25.18
C ALA A 300 21.64 19.06 -24.99
N ARG A 301 20.90 18.69 -23.93
CA ARG A 301 20.58 17.29 -23.60
C ARG A 301 19.45 16.73 -24.47
N ASP A 302 18.43 17.54 -24.73
CA ASP A 302 17.20 17.12 -25.41
C ASP A 302 16.93 18.00 -26.65
N PRO A 303 17.21 17.47 -27.87
CA PRO A 303 16.95 18.20 -29.12
C PRO A 303 15.48 18.51 -29.41
N GLU A 304 14.54 17.73 -28.90
CA GLU A 304 13.11 18.02 -29.06
C GLU A 304 12.68 19.15 -28.15
N PHE A 305 13.15 19.16 -26.90
CA PHE A 305 12.96 20.29 -26.00
C PHE A 305 13.54 21.60 -26.59
N ALA A 306 14.71 21.51 -27.26
CA ALA A 306 15.33 22.68 -27.88
C ALA A 306 14.51 23.32 -29.00
N LYS A 307 13.56 22.58 -29.59
CA LYS A 307 12.66 23.05 -30.64
C LYS A 307 11.25 23.43 -30.13
N ASP A 308 10.95 23.14 -28.88
CA ASP A 308 9.66 23.40 -28.25
C ASP A 308 9.72 24.67 -27.40
N ALA A 309 9.23 25.78 -27.94
CA ALA A 309 9.23 27.07 -27.26
C ALA A 309 8.37 27.05 -25.97
N TRP A 310 7.22 26.33 -26.00
CA TRP A 310 6.36 26.22 -24.82
C TRP A 310 7.02 25.41 -23.71
N ALA A 311 7.65 24.29 -24.04
CA ALA A 311 8.39 23.49 -23.06
C ALA A 311 9.52 24.28 -22.40
N GLN A 312 10.21 25.14 -23.13
CA GLN A 312 11.27 26.02 -22.62
C GLN A 312 10.70 27.10 -21.69
N LEU A 313 9.59 27.75 -22.06
CA LEU A 313 8.91 28.70 -21.18
C LEU A 313 8.39 28.01 -19.91
N TYR A 314 7.81 26.81 -20.04
CA TYR A 314 7.35 26.03 -18.92
C TYR A 314 8.49 25.62 -17.97
N PHE A 315 9.65 25.29 -18.51
CA PHE A 315 10.87 25.04 -17.73
C PHE A 315 11.25 26.21 -16.84
N VAL A 316 11.18 27.43 -17.38
CA VAL A 316 11.45 28.68 -16.65
C VAL A 316 10.32 28.94 -15.64
N PHE A 317 9.04 28.74 -16.04
CA PHE A 317 7.89 28.93 -15.17
C PHE A 317 7.94 28.05 -13.94
N GLN A 318 8.27 26.75 -14.09
CA GLN A 318 8.43 25.81 -12.98
C GLN A 318 9.48 26.25 -11.93
N ARG A 319 10.41 27.14 -12.32
CA ARG A 319 11.48 27.68 -11.46
C ARG A 319 11.27 29.12 -11.08
N SER A 320 10.11 29.65 -11.41
CA SER A 320 9.70 31.03 -11.12
C SER A 320 8.95 31.13 -9.78
N PRO A 321 8.82 32.35 -9.20
CA PRO A 321 8.01 32.58 -8.01
C PRO A 321 6.50 32.34 -8.20
N TRP A 322 6.04 32.23 -9.43
CA TRP A 322 4.61 32.02 -9.76
C TRP A 322 4.22 30.56 -9.89
N PHE A 323 5.19 29.66 -9.92
CA PHE A 323 4.88 28.24 -9.94
C PHE A 323 4.33 27.81 -8.58
N GLU A 324 3.31 26.94 -8.60
CA GLU A 324 2.64 26.47 -7.38
C GLU A 324 3.61 25.70 -6.48
N PRO A 325 3.95 26.21 -5.28
CA PRO A 325 4.98 25.62 -4.45
C PRO A 325 4.55 24.28 -3.85
N GLY A 326 3.24 23.97 -3.83
CA GLY A 326 2.64 22.72 -3.32
C GLY A 326 2.52 21.62 -4.36
N PHE A 327 2.74 21.93 -5.65
CA PHE A 327 2.56 20.94 -6.72
C PHE A 327 3.45 19.72 -6.51
N ARG A 328 2.83 18.53 -6.50
CA ARG A 328 3.45 17.23 -6.22
C ARG A 328 4.19 17.12 -4.89
N LYS A 329 4.02 18.03 -3.96
CA LYS A 329 4.56 17.88 -2.61
C LYS A 329 3.59 17.13 -1.73
N TYR A 330 4.05 16.03 -1.18
CA TYR A 330 3.25 15.26 -0.24
C TYR A 330 3.13 16.05 1.07
N PRO A 331 1.91 16.32 1.55
CA PRO A 331 1.73 17.29 2.64
C PRO A 331 2.10 16.75 4.02
N VAL A 332 2.16 15.44 4.19
CA VAL A 332 2.55 14.82 5.47
C VAL A 332 4.08 14.75 5.54
N LEU A 333 4.64 15.26 6.63
CA LEU A 333 6.09 15.28 6.82
C LEU A 333 6.50 14.30 7.93
N ARG A 334 7.68 13.69 7.79
CA ARG A 334 8.30 12.85 8.82
C ARG A 334 9.18 13.72 9.73
N VAL A 335 8.94 13.66 11.04
CA VAL A 335 9.83 14.30 12.04
C VAL A 335 11.03 13.39 12.27
N VAL A 336 12.21 13.87 11.94
CA VAL A 336 13.46 13.16 12.15
C VAL A 336 14.12 13.60 13.47
N ARG A 337 14.83 12.67 14.09
CA ARG A 337 15.57 12.96 15.34
C ARG A 337 16.83 13.75 15.09
#